data_97413fa5459cc55d5ee3e6b3ad7e93d0
#
_entry.id   97413fa5459cc55d5ee3e6b3ad7e93d0
#
_cell.length_a   1.000
_cell.length_b   1.000
_cell.length_c   1.000
_cell.angle_alpha   90.00
_cell.angle_beta   90.00
_cell.angle_gamma   90.00
#
_symmetry.space_group_name_H-M   'P 1'
#
loop_
_entity.id
_entity.type
_entity.pdbx_description
1 polymer ?
#
loop_
_entity_poly.entity_id
_entity_poly.type
_entity_poly.pdbx_seq_one_letter_code
_entity_poly.pdbx_strand_id
1 'polypeptide(L)'
;MDAVQFGEYLHLIGFEPTRCDLTALKTLLTRHMAALPFQTLSTVLGEPVPIDSGSIFRKLVAQRRGGYCYELNLLLLDALTLLGFEARPLTGSVIPNNRLEEAGARTHMLLQVMLKGQPWLVDAGFGGLAPTAPLLLESEQTQLTPHGQYRLKPHRDGLVLCAVTGAKQQLLYTFDRQPQRRIDLQVGNWFVSTHPYSPFRTRLMAARAVPDGSRHTLLNTRYTLHRPDGSRRVRTITDAASLLDVLRSCFTVSLPQTDGLSWRLQQFLDTHSDGDAGTQSVRGEGQVQEPHV
;
A
#
# COMPACT_ATOMS: atom_id res chain seq x y z
N MET A 1 -1.44 -19.61 5.08
CA MET A 1 -0.06 -19.74 5.61
C MET A 1 -0.07 -20.88 6.63
N ASP A 2 0.86 -21.87 6.53
CA ASP A 2 1.01 -22.92 7.53
C ASP A 2 1.89 -22.49 8.72
N ALA A 3 2.10 -23.36 9.71
CA ALA A 3 2.83 -23.03 10.94
C ALA A 3 4.32 -22.71 10.69
N VAL A 4 4.97 -23.38 9.73
CA VAL A 4 6.38 -23.14 9.38
C VAL A 4 6.50 -21.78 8.70
N GLN A 5 5.68 -21.52 7.69
CA GLN A 5 5.60 -20.24 6.99
C GLN A 5 5.28 -19.09 7.94
N PHE A 6 4.43 -19.32 8.94
CA PHE A 6 4.13 -18.32 9.95
C PHE A 6 5.36 -17.99 10.81
N GLY A 7 6.13 -19.01 11.23
CA GLY A 7 7.40 -18.81 11.94
C GLY A 7 8.41 -18.02 11.13
N GLU A 8 8.56 -18.32 9.83
CA GLU A 8 9.45 -17.58 8.92
C GLU A 8 8.99 -16.12 8.74
N TYR A 9 7.70 -15.87 8.61
CA TYR A 9 7.15 -14.52 8.56
C TYR A 9 7.45 -13.73 9.84
N LEU A 10 7.19 -14.31 11.03
CA LEU A 10 7.46 -13.66 12.32
C LEU A 10 8.96 -13.35 12.49
N HIS A 11 9.82 -14.28 12.10
CA HIS A 11 11.27 -14.08 12.10
C HIS A 11 11.68 -12.93 11.17
N LEU A 12 11.13 -12.89 9.94
CA LEU A 12 11.42 -11.83 8.96
C LEU A 12 11.09 -10.44 9.49
N ILE A 13 9.93 -10.29 10.15
CA ILE A 13 9.50 -8.99 10.69
C ILE A 13 10.04 -8.73 12.10
N GLY A 14 10.74 -9.69 12.70
CA GLY A 14 11.30 -9.62 14.04
C GLY A 14 10.23 -9.51 15.14
N PHE A 15 9.05 -10.13 14.96
CA PHE A 15 7.96 -10.08 15.91
C PHE A 15 7.88 -11.36 16.73
N GLU A 16 7.82 -11.22 18.05
CA GLU A 16 7.55 -12.31 18.97
C GLU A 16 6.08 -12.25 19.40
N PRO A 17 5.32 -13.36 19.24
CA PRO A 17 3.93 -13.42 19.64
C PRO A 17 3.76 -13.14 21.14
N THR A 18 2.81 -12.26 21.45
CA THR A 18 2.43 -11.90 22.81
C THR A 18 0.91 -12.04 22.96
N ARG A 19 0.31 -11.37 23.94
CA ARG A 19 -1.14 -11.34 24.08
C ARG A 19 -1.80 -10.60 22.91
N CYS A 20 -3.03 -11.02 22.54
CA CYS A 20 -3.85 -10.29 21.57
C CYS A 20 -4.36 -8.98 22.19
N ASP A 21 -3.54 -7.95 22.14
CA ASP A 21 -3.88 -6.61 22.64
C ASP A 21 -3.46 -5.51 21.64
N LEU A 22 -3.79 -4.27 21.97
CA LEU A 22 -3.50 -3.14 21.09
C LEU A 22 -1.98 -2.90 20.92
N THR A 23 -1.18 -3.22 21.92
CA THR A 23 0.28 -3.08 21.85
C THR A 23 0.87 -4.07 20.86
N ALA A 24 0.43 -5.33 20.91
CA ALA A 24 0.82 -6.35 19.96
C ALA A 24 0.39 -5.99 18.53
N LEU A 25 -0.86 -5.51 18.36
CA LEU A 25 -1.37 -5.09 17.05
C LEU A 25 -0.57 -3.92 16.46
N LYS A 26 -0.24 -2.90 17.27
CA LYS A 26 0.62 -1.78 16.88
C LYS A 26 2.01 -2.25 16.45
N THR A 27 2.64 -3.09 17.27
CA THR A 27 3.99 -3.61 17.02
C THR A 27 4.03 -4.47 15.75
N LEU A 28 3.06 -5.37 15.60
CA LEU A 28 2.95 -6.23 14.41
C LEU A 28 2.83 -5.38 13.14
N LEU A 29 1.90 -4.43 13.09
CA LEU A 29 1.69 -3.58 11.92
C LEU A 29 2.95 -2.77 11.58
N THR A 30 3.56 -2.12 12.57
CA THR A 30 4.76 -1.31 12.37
C THR A 30 5.93 -2.15 11.83
N ARG A 31 6.16 -3.34 12.38
CA ARG A 31 7.23 -4.25 11.93
C ARG A 31 6.96 -4.86 10.57
N HIS A 32 5.69 -5.23 10.30
CA HIS A 32 5.26 -5.69 8.99
C HIS A 32 5.60 -4.65 7.90
N MET A 33 5.19 -3.40 8.10
CA MET A 33 5.42 -2.31 7.14
C MET A 33 6.90 -1.92 6.99
N ALA A 34 7.70 -2.08 8.04
CA ALA A 34 9.13 -1.81 7.98
C ALA A 34 9.89 -2.91 7.19
N ALA A 35 9.47 -4.18 7.31
CA ALA A 35 10.12 -5.32 6.68
C ALA A 35 9.63 -5.59 5.25
N LEU A 36 8.35 -5.30 4.96
CA LEU A 36 7.67 -5.63 3.71
C LEU A 36 7.24 -4.34 2.99
N PRO A 37 8.04 -3.86 2.04
CA PRO A 37 7.75 -2.60 1.34
C PRO A 37 6.55 -2.74 0.40
N PHE A 38 5.79 -1.65 0.28
CA PHE A 38 4.84 -1.48 -0.81
C PHE A 38 5.60 -1.28 -2.13
N GLN A 39 5.18 -1.94 -3.22
CA GLN A 39 5.72 -1.69 -4.55
C GLN A 39 4.82 -2.24 -5.67
N THR A 40 4.95 -1.66 -6.88
CA THR A 40 4.18 -2.03 -8.09
C THR A 40 5.06 -2.58 -9.21
N LEU A 41 6.28 -3.04 -8.93
CA LEU A 41 7.23 -3.51 -9.95
C LEU A 41 6.66 -4.65 -10.79
N SER A 42 6.01 -5.64 -10.15
CA SER A 42 5.42 -6.78 -10.88
C SER A 42 4.38 -6.32 -11.91
N THR A 43 3.51 -5.37 -11.56
CA THR A 43 2.47 -4.87 -12.46
C THR A 43 3.04 -4.04 -13.60
N VAL A 44 4.05 -3.21 -13.35
CA VAL A 44 4.79 -2.45 -14.37
C VAL A 44 5.50 -3.39 -15.35
N LEU A 45 6.07 -4.48 -14.83
CA LEU A 45 6.70 -5.51 -15.66
C LEU A 45 5.70 -6.46 -16.35
N GLY A 46 4.39 -6.30 -16.11
CA GLY A 46 3.37 -7.20 -16.67
C GLY A 46 3.39 -8.61 -16.09
N GLU A 47 4.03 -8.81 -14.93
CA GLU A 47 4.04 -10.09 -14.23
C GLU A 47 2.69 -10.35 -13.56
N PRO A 48 2.20 -11.60 -13.54
CA PRO A 48 1.01 -11.97 -12.76
C PRO A 48 1.19 -11.70 -11.27
N VAL A 49 0.11 -11.30 -10.60
CA VAL A 49 0.09 -11.11 -9.16
C VAL A 49 -1.00 -11.98 -8.54
N PRO A 50 -0.73 -13.29 -8.36
CA PRO A 50 -1.64 -14.19 -7.69
C PRO A 50 -1.72 -13.85 -6.20
N ILE A 51 -2.94 -13.89 -5.64
CA ILE A 51 -3.19 -13.54 -4.25
C ILE A 51 -3.61 -14.74 -3.38
N ASP A 52 -3.35 -15.96 -3.82
CA ASP A 52 -3.42 -17.12 -2.94
C ASP A 52 -2.30 -17.06 -1.86
N SER A 53 -2.56 -17.66 -0.71
CA SER A 53 -1.66 -17.55 0.47
C SER A 53 -0.24 -18.05 0.19
N GLY A 54 -0.09 -19.14 -0.61
CA GLY A 54 1.21 -19.69 -0.98
C GLY A 54 2.02 -18.77 -1.89
N SER A 55 1.37 -18.17 -2.88
CA SER A 55 2.02 -17.22 -3.81
C SER A 55 2.42 -15.93 -3.11
N ILE A 56 1.55 -15.40 -2.23
CA ILE A 56 1.86 -14.23 -1.40
C ILE A 56 3.07 -14.52 -0.50
N PHE A 57 3.06 -15.65 0.23
CA PHE A 57 4.16 -16.01 1.10
C PHE A 57 5.48 -16.13 0.32
N ARG A 58 5.47 -16.86 -0.78
CA ARG A 58 6.65 -17.03 -1.64
C ARG A 58 7.24 -15.70 -2.09
N LYS A 59 6.40 -14.78 -2.58
CA LYS A 59 6.84 -13.48 -3.09
C LYS A 59 7.30 -12.54 -1.97
N LEU A 60 6.51 -12.38 -0.91
CA LEU A 60 6.77 -11.37 0.11
C LEU A 60 7.78 -11.85 1.15
N VAL A 61 7.69 -13.10 1.62
CA VAL A 61 8.52 -13.62 2.71
C VAL A 61 9.77 -14.31 2.17
N ALA A 62 9.61 -15.35 1.36
CA ALA A 62 10.75 -16.14 0.89
C ALA A 62 11.63 -15.35 -0.11
N GLN A 63 11.02 -14.64 -1.05
CA GLN A 63 11.72 -13.85 -2.06
C GLN A 63 11.97 -12.40 -1.67
N ARG A 64 11.34 -11.88 -0.61
CA ARG A 64 11.49 -10.49 -0.13
C ARG A 64 11.27 -9.43 -1.22
N ARG A 65 10.31 -9.67 -2.10
CA ARG A 65 10.05 -8.80 -3.25
C ARG A 65 9.12 -7.62 -2.93
N GLY A 66 8.48 -7.61 -1.74
CA GLY A 66 7.42 -6.65 -1.46
C GLY A 66 6.19 -6.87 -2.33
N GLY A 67 5.17 -6.02 -2.17
CA GLY A 67 3.90 -6.12 -2.90
C GLY A 67 3.03 -4.89 -2.72
N TYR A 68 1.77 -4.96 -3.14
CA TYR A 68 0.81 -3.87 -2.94
C TYR A 68 -0.36 -4.29 -2.03
N CYS A 69 -1.41 -3.48 -1.93
CA CYS A 69 -2.44 -3.58 -0.89
C CYS A 69 -3.03 -5.00 -0.73
N TYR A 70 -3.37 -5.70 -1.82
CA TYR A 70 -3.93 -7.06 -1.74
C TYR A 70 -2.94 -8.06 -1.15
N GLU A 71 -1.69 -8.01 -1.56
CA GLU A 71 -0.66 -8.94 -1.08
C GLU A 71 -0.28 -8.64 0.38
N LEU A 72 0.02 -7.38 0.70
CA LEU A 72 0.45 -6.96 2.04
C LEU A 72 -0.66 -7.17 3.08
N ASN A 73 -1.88 -6.73 2.79
CA ASN A 73 -2.97 -6.87 3.74
C ASN A 73 -3.49 -8.32 3.85
N LEU A 74 -3.42 -9.15 2.78
CA LEU A 74 -3.76 -10.57 2.90
C LEU A 74 -2.73 -11.35 3.72
N LEU A 75 -1.43 -11.07 3.56
CA LEU A 75 -0.40 -11.68 4.41
C LEU A 75 -0.60 -11.29 5.89
N LEU A 76 -0.90 -10.01 6.14
CA LEU A 76 -1.17 -9.51 7.48
C LEU A 76 -2.46 -10.12 8.05
N LEU A 77 -3.52 -10.30 7.24
CA LEU A 77 -4.76 -10.96 7.64
C LEU A 77 -4.52 -12.42 8.08
N ASP A 78 -3.75 -13.17 7.30
CA ASP A 78 -3.34 -14.54 7.66
C ASP A 78 -2.61 -14.55 9.02
N ALA A 79 -1.66 -13.65 9.21
CA ALA A 79 -0.90 -13.54 10.45
C ALA A 79 -1.77 -13.14 11.66
N LEU A 80 -2.64 -12.15 11.49
CA LEU A 80 -3.58 -11.72 12.53
C LEU A 80 -4.51 -12.87 12.95
N THR A 81 -5.02 -13.64 12.00
CA THR A 81 -5.89 -14.80 12.24
C THR A 81 -5.14 -15.88 13.04
N LEU A 82 -3.89 -16.20 12.65
CA LEU A 82 -3.06 -17.18 13.36
C LEU A 82 -2.67 -16.72 14.79
N LEU A 83 -2.57 -15.41 15.00
CA LEU A 83 -2.35 -14.82 16.33
C LEU A 83 -3.62 -14.75 17.18
N GLY A 84 -4.80 -15.10 16.63
CA GLY A 84 -6.08 -15.07 17.33
C GLY A 84 -6.80 -13.74 17.34
N PHE A 85 -6.39 -12.76 16.50
CA PHE A 85 -7.16 -11.54 16.33
C PHE A 85 -8.40 -11.77 15.46
N GLU A 86 -9.51 -11.15 15.84
CA GLU A 86 -10.71 -11.08 14.99
C GLU A 86 -10.49 -10.00 13.92
N ALA A 87 -10.04 -10.43 12.73
CA ALA A 87 -9.73 -9.57 11.61
C ALA A 87 -10.58 -9.92 10.37
N ARG A 88 -10.95 -8.92 9.59
CA ARG A 88 -11.73 -9.09 8.36
C ARG A 88 -11.30 -8.12 7.26
N PRO A 89 -11.34 -8.53 5.98
CA PRO A 89 -10.97 -7.68 4.87
C PRO A 89 -12.09 -6.71 4.52
N LEU A 90 -11.71 -5.50 4.19
CA LEU A 90 -12.55 -4.45 3.63
C LEU A 90 -11.96 -3.98 2.30
N THR A 91 -12.74 -3.21 1.54
CA THR A 91 -12.25 -2.48 0.36
C THR A 91 -12.67 -1.02 0.40
N GLY A 92 -11.84 -0.18 -0.21
CA GLY A 92 -12.08 1.26 -0.31
C GLY A 92 -11.81 1.80 -1.71
N SER A 93 -12.34 2.99 -1.97
CA SER A 93 -12.13 3.77 -3.19
C SER A 93 -11.11 4.85 -2.93
N VAL A 94 -9.98 4.80 -3.64
CA VAL A 94 -8.92 5.82 -3.55
C VAL A 94 -9.45 7.16 -4.06
N ILE A 95 -9.11 8.23 -3.35
CA ILE A 95 -9.51 9.60 -3.69
C ILE A 95 -8.35 10.30 -4.40
N PRO A 96 -8.40 10.48 -5.71
CA PRO A 96 -7.37 11.20 -6.44
C PRO A 96 -7.49 12.71 -6.21
N ASN A 97 -6.38 13.42 -6.35
CA ASN A 97 -6.33 14.89 -6.37
C ASN A 97 -7.02 15.60 -5.17
N ASN A 98 -7.21 14.89 -4.06
CA ASN A 98 -7.96 15.40 -2.90
C ASN A 98 -9.43 15.74 -3.22
N ARG A 99 -10.03 15.11 -4.24
CA ARG A 99 -11.38 15.34 -4.71
C ARG A 99 -12.25 14.11 -4.48
N LEU A 100 -13.15 14.21 -3.52
CA LEU A 100 -13.97 13.08 -3.08
C LEU A 100 -14.93 12.60 -4.18
N GLU A 101 -15.40 13.50 -5.02
CA GLU A 101 -16.24 13.20 -6.19
C GLU A 101 -15.53 12.39 -7.28
N GLU A 102 -14.20 12.37 -7.30
CA GLU A 102 -13.39 11.58 -8.21
C GLU A 102 -13.07 10.17 -7.68
N ALA A 103 -13.57 9.80 -6.50
CA ALA A 103 -13.40 8.46 -5.94
C ALA A 103 -14.02 7.40 -6.87
N GLY A 104 -13.17 6.53 -7.39
CA GLY A 104 -13.56 5.51 -8.37
C GLY A 104 -14.01 4.18 -7.74
N ALA A 105 -13.69 3.09 -8.43
CA ALA A 105 -13.98 1.73 -7.96
C ALA A 105 -13.25 1.38 -6.65
N ARG A 106 -13.79 0.41 -5.92
CA ARG A 106 -13.23 -0.08 -4.64
C ARG A 106 -12.02 -0.98 -4.89
N THR A 107 -10.89 -0.38 -5.24
CA THR A 107 -9.67 -1.05 -5.69
C THR A 107 -8.57 -1.12 -4.64
N HIS A 108 -8.78 -0.52 -3.46
CA HIS A 108 -7.86 -0.59 -2.34
C HIS A 108 -8.37 -1.58 -1.28
N MET A 109 -7.53 -2.55 -0.91
CA MET A 109 -7.81 -3.50 0.18
C MET A 109 -7.22 -2.99 1.49
N LEU A 110 -7.99 -3.09 2.57
CA LEU A 110 -7.63 -2.75 3.94
C LEU A 110 -8.25 -3.75 4.92
N LEU A 111 -7.97 -3.64 6.21
CA LEU A 111 -8.47 -4.56 7.24
C LEU A 111 -9.22 -3.81 8.34
N GLN A 112 -10.22 -4.47 8.91
CA GLN A 112 -10.78 -4.14 10.21
C GLN A 112 -10.37 -5.22 11.20
N VAL A 113 -9.92 -4.80 12.40
CA VAL A 113 -9.63 -5.69 13.52
C VAL A 113 -10.53 -5.32 14.68
N MET A 114 -11.24 -6.30 15.24
CA MET A 114 -12.02 -6.11 16.47
C MET A 114 -11.13 -6.41 17.68
N LEU A 115 -11.06 -5.46 18.61
CA LEU A 115 -10.27 -5.62 19.82
C LEU A 115 -11.04 -5.07 21.02
N LYS A 116 -11.39 -5.95 21.98
CA LYS A 116 -12.20 -5.59 23.16
C LYS A 116 -13.48 -4.84 22.80
N GLY A 117 -14.18 -5.29 21.78
CA GLY A 117 -15.43 -4.69 21.28
C GLY A 117 -15.25 -3.40 20.46
N GLN A 118 -14.03 -2.91 20.29
CA GLN A 118 -13.74 -1.72 19.49
C GLN A 118 -13.20 -2.09 18.11
N PRO A 119 -13.69 -1.46 17.02
CA PRO A 119 -13.21 -1.68 15.67
C PRO A 119 -12.01 -0.77 15.35
N TRP A 120 -10.95 -1.37 14.84
CA TRP A 120 -9.72 -0.70 14.42
C TRP A 120 -9.48 -0.85 12.93
N LEU A 121 -9.12 0.25 12.26
CA LEU A 121 -8.57 0.22 10.90
C LEU A 121 -7.11 -0.22 10.97
N VAL A 122 -6.76 -1.20 10.14
CA VAL A 122 -5.38 -1.68 9.93
C VAL A 122 -5.13 -1.71 8.43
N ASP A 123 -4.10 -1.01 7.98
CA ASP A 123 -3.78 -0.90 6.56
C ASP A 123 -2.28 -0.84 6.32
N ALA A 124 -1.70 -1.96 5.89
CA ALA A 124 -0.28 -2.06 5.54
C ALA A 124 -0.01 -1.73 4.06
N GLY A 125 -1.06 -1.45 3.25
CA GLY A 125 -0.97 -1.49 1.80
C GLY A 125 -1.29 -0.20 1.04
N PHE A 126 -1.50 0.94 1.70
CA PHE A 126 -1.79 2.19 0.98
C PHE A 126 -0.55 2.89 0.39
N GLY A 127 0.62 2.36 0.64
CA GLY A 127 1.86 2.93 0.13
C GLY A 127 2.37 4.10 0.96
N GLY A 128 2.78 5.19 0.32
CA GLY A 128 3.50 6.31 0.95
C GLY A 128 2.77 7.03 2.09
N LEU A 129 1.46 6.94 2.15
CA LEU A 129 0.63 7.58 3.18
C LEU A 129 -0.16 6.55 4.02
N ALA A 130 0.25 5.29 4.03
CA ALA A 130 -0.40 4.29 4.88
C ALA A 130 -0.19 4.63 6.38
N PRO A 131 -1.24 4.47 7.23
CA PRO A 131 -1.10 4.63 8.67
C PRO A 131 -0.26 3.48 9.25
N THR A 132 0.81 3.82 9.96
CA THR A 132 1.75 2.83 10.52
C THR A 132 1.38 2.34 11.93
N ALA A 133 0.19 2.66 12.38
CA ALA A 133 -0.45 2.11 13.57
C ALA A 133 -1.95 1.95 13.32
N PRO A 134 -2.63 1.06 14.05
CA PRO A 134 -4.09 0.92 13.98
C PRO A 134 -4.78 2.23 14.37
N LEU A 135 -5.88 2.56 13.67
CA LEU A 135 -6.70 3.73 13.96
C LEU A 135 -8.07 3.28 14.47
N LEU A 136 -8.53 3.87 15.57
CA LEU A 136 -9.85 3.59 16.12
C LEU A 136 -10.93 4.13 15.16
N LEU A 137 -11.78 3.25 14.63
CA LEU A 137 -12.79 3.61 13.62
C LEU A 137 -13.89 4.54 14.15
N GLU A 138 -14.14 4.50 15.44
CA GLU A 138 -15.19 5.29 16.11
C GLU A 138 -14.70 6.64 16.63
N SER A 139 -13.43 7.00 16.34
CA SER A 139 -12.85 8.27 16.74
C SER A 139 -12.75 9.23 15.57
N GLU A 140 -13.40 10.39 15.70
CA GLU A 140 -13.23 11.51 14.77
C GLU A 140 -12.06 12.43 15.13
N GLN A 141 -11.35 12.14 16.21
CA GLN A 141 -10.17 12.90 16.62
C GLN A 141 -8.98 12.56 15.72
N THR A 142 -8.01 13.47 15.65
CA THR A 142 -6.73 13.20 15.00
C THR A 142 -5.95 12.14 15.80
N GLN A 143 -5.59 11.05 15.13
CA GLN A 143 -4.87 9.93 15.71
C GLN A 143 -3.42 9.93 15.23
N LEU A 144 -2.49 9.77 16.17
CA LEU A 144 -1.05 9.78 15.90
C LEU A 144 -0.55 8.38 15.57
N THR A 145 0.31 8.29 14.60
CA THR A 145 1.11 7.09 14.29
C THR A 145 2.59 7.46 14.28
N PRO A 146 3.51 6.51 14.30
CA PRO A 146 4.95 6.79 14.20
C PRO A 146 5.35 7.62 12.97
N HIS A 147 4.57 7.58 11.89
CA HIS A 147 4.92 8.21 10.62
C HIS A 147 3.90 9.24 10.13
N GLY A 148 3.02 9.71 10.97
CA GLY A 148 2.06 10.74 10.56
C GLY A 148 0.81 10.77 11.41
N GLN A 149 -0.06 11.71 11.07
CA GLN A 149 -1.33 11.95 11.77
C GLN A 149 -2.48 11.66 10.81
N TYR A 150 -3.54 11.06 11.33
CA TYR A 150 -4.69 10.65 10.53
C TYR A 150 -5.99 11.00 11.24
N ARG A 151 -7.02 11.21 10.43
CA ARG A 151 -8.37 11.45 10.90
C ARG A 151 -9.36 10.66 10.07
N LEU A 152 -10.34 10.07 10.73
CA LEU A 152 -11.49 9.44 10.11
C LEU A 152 -12.66 10.42 10.15
N LYS A 153 -13.39 10.53 9.04
CA LYS A 153 -14.57 11.38 8.94
C LYS A 153 -15.75 10.57 8.42
N PRO A 154 -16.94 10.74 8.97
CA PRO A 154 -18.16 10.16 8.38
C PRO A 154 -18.36 10.65 6.95
N HIS A 155 -18.74 9.73 6.06
CA HIS A 155 -19.11 10.02 4.69
C HIS A 155 -20.13 9.01 4.17
N ARG A 156 -21.33 9.47 3.81
CA ARG A 156 -22.45 8.59 3.43
C ARG A 156 -22.60 7.48 4.47
N ASP A 157 -22.64 6.20 4.02
CA ASP A 157 -22.76 5.02 4.88
C ASP A 157 -21.39 4.47 5.35
N GLY A 158 -20.32 5.26 5.24
CA GLY A 158 -18.96 4.85 5.54
C GLY A 158 -18.09 5.95 6.13
N LEU A 159 -16.80 5.84 5.87
CA LEU A 159 -15.76 6.71 6.41
C LEU A 159 -14.81 7.18 5.29
N VAL A 160 -14.22 8.35 5.48
CA VAL A 160 -13.05 8.82 4.71
C VAL A 160 -11.85 8.86 5.64
N LEU A 161 -10.76 8.23 5.22
CA LEU A 161 -9.46 8.41 5.86
C LEU A 161 -8.75 9.63 5.28
N CYS A 162 -8.25 10.49 6.17
CA CYS A 162 -7.47 11.67 5.84
C CYS A 162 -6.10 11.61 6.52
N ALA A 163 -5.04 11.94 5.80
CA ALA A 163 -3.75 12.31 6.38
C ALA A 163 -3.78 13.80 6.78
N VAL A 164 -3.21 14.12 7.94
CA VAL A 164 -3.21 15.48 8.52
C VAL A 164 -1.77 15.99 8.62
N THR A 165 -1.52 17.19 8.09
CA THR A 165 -0.21 17.86 8.22
C THR A 165 -0.44 19.33 8.57
N GLY A 166 -0.26 19.68 9.82
CA GLY A 166 -0.65 20.99 10.34
C GLY A 166 -2.14 21.25 10.12
N ALA A 167 -2.49 22.34 9.48
CA ALA A 167 -3.88 22.67 9.13
C ALA A 167 -4.39 21.98 7.83
N LYS A 168 -3.50 21.33 7.07
CA LYS A 168 -3.86 20.68 5.79
C LYS A 168 -4.34 19.27 6.02
N GLN A 169 -5.36 18.87 5.25
CA GLN A 169 -5.86 17.51 5.21
C GLN A 169 -5.81 16.99 3.78
N GLN A 170 -5.27 15.79 3.62
CA GLN A 170 -5.27 15.07 2.36
C GLN A 170 -6.20 13.87 2.48
N LEU A 171 -7.24 13.83 1.67
CA LEU A 171 -8.16 12.70 1.57
C LEU A 171 -7.42 11.53 0.90
N LEU A 172 -7.51 10.35 1.47
CA LEU A 172 -6.78 9.18 0.98
C LEU A 172 -7.72 8.20 0.27
N TYR A 173 -8.71 7.71 0.99
CA TYR A 173 -9.72 6.80 0.45
C TYR A 173 -11.00 6.83 1.28
N THR A 174 -12.11 6.46 0.66
CA THR A 174 -13.38 6.19 1.34
C THR A 174 -13.63 4.69 1.40
N PHE A 175 -14.29 4.22 2.46
CA PHE A 175 -14.64 2.82 2.66
C PHE A 175 -15.84 2.69 3.59
N ASP A 176 -16.55 1.56 3.52
CA ASP A 176 -17.53 1.13 4.50
C ASP A 176 -17.01 -0.05 5.33
N ARG A 177 -17.80 -0.51 6.29
CA ARG A 177 -17.43 -1.62 7.19
C ARG A 177 -17.96 -2.97 6.70
N GLN A 178 -18.37 -3.10 5.44
CA GLN A 178 -18.88 -4.36 4.90
C GLN A 178 -17.73 -5.32 4.59
N PRO A 179 -17.66 -6.50 5.23
CA PRO A 179 -16.62 -7.48 4.95
C PRO A 179 -16.67 -7.96 3.50
N GLN A 180 -15.49 -8.12 2.90
CA GLN A 180 -15.36 -8.57 1.53
C GLN A 180 -15.12 -10.09 1.46
N ARG A 181 -15.73 -10.75 0.48
CA ARG A 181 -15.46 -12.16 0.20
C ARG A 181 -14.17 -12.31 -0.60
N ARG A 182 -13.58 -13.47 -0.53
CA ARG A 182 -12.34 -13.78 -1.27
C ARG A 182 -12.47 -13.50 -2.78
N ILE A 183 -13.62 -13.83 -3.36
CA ILE A 183 -13.87 -13.61 -4.79
C ILE A 183 -13.90 -12.12 -5.15
N ASP A 184 -14.45 -11.27 -4.30
CA ASP A 184 -14.51 -9.83 -4.52
C ASP A 184 -13.09 -9.23 -4.50
N LEU A 185 -12.23 -9.73 -3.60
CA LEU A 185 -10.81 -9.36 -3.56
C LEU A 185 -10.04 -9.83 -4.81
N GLN A 186 -10.36 -11.00 -5.35
CA GLN A 186 -9.77 -11.50 -6.60
C GLN A 186 -10.15 -10.62 -7.79
N VAL A 187 -11.40 -10.19 -7.89
CA VAL A 187 -11.88 -9.26 -8.94
C VAL A 187 -11.16 -7.91 -8.84
N GLY A 188 -11.07 -7.34 -7.63
CA GLY A 188 -10.35 -6.07 -7.41
C GLY A 188 -8.86 -6.20 -7.74
N ASN A 189 -8.22 -7.28 -7.31
CA ASN A 189 -6.82 -7.58 -7.63
C ASN A 189 -6.59 -7.73 -9.14
N TRP A 190 -7.47 -8.48 -9.82
CA TRP A 190 -7.39 -8.62 -11.26
C TRP A 190 -7.47 -7.26 -11.97
N PHE A 191 -8.41 -6.40 -11.60
CA PHE A 191 -8.51 -5.06 -12.15
C PHE A 191 -7.22 -4.27 -11.93
N VAL A 192 -6.74 -4.21 -10.69
CA VAL A 192 -5.54 -3.43 -10.32
C VAL A 192 -4.29 -3.94 -11.04
N SER A 193 -4.13 -5.26 -11.17
CA SER A 193 -2.92 -5.85 -11.74
C SER A 193 -2.89 -5.90 -13.26
N THR A 194 -4.06 -5.97 -13.93
CA THR A 194 -4.11 -6.29 -15.37
C THR A 194 -4.85 -5.29 -16.23
N HIS A 195 -5.80 -4.53 -15.64
CA HIS A 195 -6.63 -3.62 -16.45
C HIS A 195 -5.77 -2.50 -17.07
N PRO A 196 -5.94 -2.19 -18.38
CA PRO A 196 -5.12 -1.19 -19.07
C PRO A 196 -5.13 0.21 -18.42
N TYR A 197 -6.26 0.62 -17.82
CA TYR A 197 -6.39 1.89 -17.13
C TYR A 197 -5.96 1.85 -15.66
N SER A 198 -5.43 0.72 -15.17
CA SER A 198 -4.88 0.69 -13.82
C SER A 198 -3.60 1.52 -13.74
N PRO A 199 -3.51 2.48 -12.80
CA PRO A 199 -2.28 3.26 -12.61
C PRO A 199 -1.08 2.40 -12.22
N PHE A 200 -1.30 1.19 -11.70
CA PHE A 200 -0.22 0.26 -11.32
C PHE A 200 0.46 -0.39 -12.53
N ARG A 201 -0.17 -0.33 -13.70
CA ARG A 201 0.42 -0.78 -14.96
C ARG A 201 1.40 0.24 -15.56
N THR A 202 1.22 1.50 -15.24
CA THR A 202 1.96 2.61 -15.86
C THR A 202 2.78 3.42 -14.87
N ARG A 203 2.62 3.19 -13.56
CA ARG A 203 3.37 3.94 -12.53
C ARG A 203 4.16 2.99 -11.64
N LEU A 204 5.46 3.18 -11.61
CA LEU A 204 6.33 2.51 -10.65
C LEU A 204 6.24 3.26 -9.32
N MET A 205 5.64 2.61 -8.35
CA MET A 205 5.52 3.14 -7.00
C MET A 205 6.22 2.22 -6.01
N ALA A 206 6.93 2.80 -5.06
CA ALA A 206 7.39 2.08 -3.88
C ALA A 206 7.30 2.96 -2.63
N ALA A 207 7.06 2.33 -1.48
CA ALA A 207 7.01 3.00 -0.20
C ALA A 207 7.49 2.07 0.92
N ARG A 208 8.22 2.64 1.88
CA ARG A 208 8.68 1.93 3.07
C ARG A 208 8.72 2.88 4.26
N ALA A 209 8.10 2.48 5.36
CA ALA A 209 8.23 3.14 6.65
C ALA A 209 9.43 2.54 7.40
N VAL A 210 10.30 3.36 7.97
CA VAL A 210 11.52 2.92 8.66
C VAL A 210 11.39 3.16 10.17
N PRO A 211 11.98 2.30 11.02
CA PRO A 211 11.82 2.43 12.48
C PRO A 211 12.27 3.77 13.10
N ASP A 212 13.14 4.52 12.43
CA ASP A 212 13.58 5.85 12.84
C ASP A 212 12.54 6.97 12.63
N GLY A 213 11.34 6.62 12.14
CA GLY A 213 10.27 7.54 11.80
C GLY A 213 10.35 8.12 10.40
N SER A 214 11.41 7.79 9.64
CA SER A 214 11.54 8.21 8.24
C SER A 214 10.67 7.36 7.31
N ARG A 215 10.38 7.93 6.14
CA ARG A 215 9.61 7.25 5.10
C ARG A 215 10.27 7.45 3.74
N HIS A 216 10.53 6.36 3.04
CA HIS A 216 10.99 6.37 1.66
C HIS A 216 9.78 6.24 0.74
N THR A 217 9.74 7.05 -0.33
CA THR A 217 8.73 6.94 -1.38
C THR A 217 9.39 7.06 -2.74
N LEU A 218 8.90 6.31 -3.71
CA LEU A 218 9.25 6.39 -5.12
C LEU A 218 7.96 6.52 -5.93
N LEU A 219 7.94 7.46 -6.85
CA LEU A 219 6.94 7.55 -7.91
C LEU A 219 7.68 7.77 -9.23
N ASN A 220 7.64 6.78 -10.10
CA ASN A 220 8.36 6.75 -11.37
C ASN A 220 9.86 7.06 -11.18
N THR A 221 10.30 8.24 -11.60
CA THR A 221 11.67 8.73 -11.50
C THR A 221 11.98 9.45 -10.18
N ARG A 222 10.94 9.82 -9.42
CA ARG A 222 11.09 10.67 -8.24
C ARG A 222 11.17 9.88 -6.95
N TYR A 223 12.37 9.74 -6.40
CA TYR A 223 12.60 9.24 -5.05
C TYR A 223 12.54 10.37 -4.03
N THR A 224 11.87 10.14 -2.88
CA THR A 224 11.82 11.10 -1.77
C THR A 224 12.03 10.39 -0.44
N LEU A 225 12.97 10.93 0.36
CA LEU A 225 13.12 10.60 1.78
C LEU A 225 12.38 11.67 2.59
N HIS A 226 11.37 11.26 3.34
CA HIS A 226 10.65 12.09 4.30
C HIS A 226 11.20 11.82 5.70
N ARG A 227 11.57 12.84 6.45
CA ARG A 227 12.09 12.71 7.82
C ARG A 227 11.05 13.11 8.87
N PRO A 228 11.22 12.65 10.12
CA PRO A 228 10.29 12.97 11.22
C PRO A 228 10.19 14.47 11.51
N ASP A 229 11.25 15.25 11.26
CA ASP A 229 11.29 16.69 11.42
C ASP A 229 10.50 17.47 10.34
N GLY A 230 9.86 16.76 9.41
CA GLY A 230 9.14 17.33 8.28
C GLY A 230 10.01 17.68 7.08
N SER A 231 11.34 17.59 7.20
CA SER A 231 12.24 17.81 6.06
C SER A 231 12.15 16.66 5.05
N ARG A 232 12.45 16.97 3.79
CA ARG A 232 12.45 15.96 2.71
C ARG A 232 13.65 16.16 1.78
N ARG A 233 14.24 15.03 1.39
CA ARG A 233 15.26 15.00 0.35
C ARG A 233 14.71 14.33 -0.90
N VAL A 234 14.73 15.03 -2.01
CA VAL A 234 14.26 14.52 -3.32
C VAL A 234 15.47 14.20 -4.20
N ARG A 235 15.39 13.10 -4.94
CA ARG A 235 16.35 12.71 -5.97
C ARG A 235 15.59 12.24 -7.19
N THR A 236 15.92 12.76 -8.37
CA THR A 236 15.45 12.22 -9.64
C THR A 236 16.36 11.08 -10.10
N ILE A 237 15.78 9.99 -10.52
CA ILE A 237 16.48 8.80 -11.01
C ILE A 237 16.39 8.79 -12.51
N THR A 238 17.54 8.73 -13.18
CA THR A 238 17.64 8.87 -14.64
C THR A 238 18.11 7.61 -15.35
N ASP A 239 18.59 6.61 -14.58
CA ASP A 239 19.12 5.37 -15.14
C ASP A 239 18.68 4.13 -14.35
N ALA A 240 18.63 3.00 -15.04
CA ALA A 240 18.17 1.74 -14.46
C ALA A 240 19.08 1.25 -13.32
N ALA A 241 20.38 1.49 -13.36
CA ALA A 241 21.31 1.05 -12.31
C ALA A 241 21.00 1.78 -11.00
N SER A 242 20.82 3.11 -11.05
CA SER A 242 20.40 3.94 -9.92
C SER A 242 19.02 3.52 -9.38
N LEU A 243 18.06 3.17 -10.26
CA LEU A 243 16.75 2.68 -9.86
C LEU A 243 16.84 1.35 -9.10
N LEU A 244 17.60 0.40 -9.65
CA LEU A 244 17.83 -0.90 -9.03
C LEU A 244 18.52 -0.78 -7.66
N ASP A 245 19.50 0.14 -7.55
CA ASP A 245 20.17 0.44 -6.28
C ASP A 245 19.18 1.00 -5.24
N VAL A 246 18.37 1.98 -5.60
CA VAL A 246 17.36 2.56 -4.72
C VAL A 246 16.32 1.51 -4.28
N LEU A 247 15.86 0.65 -5.18
CA LEU A 247 14.92 -0.43 -4.83
C LEU A 247 15.54 -1.42 -3.83
N ARG A 248 16.81 -1.74 -3.97
CA ARG A 248 17.53 -2.64 -3.04
C ARG A 248 17.87 -1.96 -1.71
N SER A 249 18.51 -0.78 -1.75
CA SER A 249 19.09 -0.15 -0.57
C SER A 249 18.06 0.59 0.28
N CYS A 250 17.11 1.33 -0.33
CA CYS A 250 16.13 2.14 0.38
C CYS A 250 14.83 1.37 0.67
N PHE A 251 14.38 0.55 -0.27
CA PHE A 251 13.14 -0.22 -0.12
C PHE A 251 13.36 -1.68 0.27
N THR A 252 14.59 -2.17 0.32
CA THR A 252 14.92 -3.58 0.64
C THR A 252 14.21 -4.61 -0.23
N VAL A 253 13.89 -4.24 -1.48
CA VAL A 253 13.25 -5.11 -2.46
C VAL A 253 14.28 -6.03 -3.09
N SER A 254 14.12 -7.34 -2.96
CA SER A 254 14.83 -8.30 -3.80
C SER A 254 14.26 -8.26 -5.21
N LEU A 255 15.13 -8.08 -6.18
CA LEU A 255 14.72 -7.91 -7.57
C LEU A 255 14.47 -9.26 -8.24
N PRO A 256 13.50 -9.36 -9.17
CA PRO A 256 13.31 -10.58 -9.93
C PRO A 256 14.54 -10.88 -10.79
N GLN A 257 14.87 -12.16 -10.92
CA GLN A 257 15.88 -12.62 -11.89
C GLN A 257 15.19 -12.78 -13.25
N THR A 258 14.91 -11.67 -13.91
CA THR A 258 14.23 -11.61 -15.21
C THR A 258 15.24 -11.10 -16.22
N ASP A 259 15.41 -11.83 -17.33
CA ASP A 259 16.26 -11.41 -18.42
C ASP A 259 15.84 -10.03 -18.94
N GLY A 260 16.83 -9.17 -19.17
CA GLY A 260 16.59 -7.83 -19.67
C GLY A 260 15.93 -6.87 -18.67
N LEU A 261 15.88 -7.18 -17.35
CA LEU A 261 15.27 -6.31 -16.35
C LEU A 261 15.80 -4.88 -16.42
N SER A 262 17.12 -4.69 -16.46
CA SER A 262 17.74 -3.37 -16.54
C SER A 262 17.30 -2.61 -17.81
N TRP A 263 17.24 -3.29 -18.95
CA TRP A 263 16.78 -2.69 -20.20
C TRP A 263 15.31 -2.28 -20.12
N ARG A 264 14.44 -3.13 -19.61
CA ARG A 264 13.00 -2.82 -19.44
C ARG A 264 12.77 -1.64 -18.50
N LEU A 265 13.54 -1.54 -17.42
CA LEU A 265 13.47 -0.42 -16.49
C LEU A 265 14.04 0.86 -17.10
N GLN A 266 15.07 0.78 -17.94
CA GLN A 266 15.56 1.96 -18.66
C GLN A 266 14.50 2.48 -19.63
N GLN A 267 13.87 1.62 -20.42
CA GLN A 267 12.75 2.00 -21.30
C GLN A 267 11.61 2.65 -20.51
N PHE A 268 11.29 2.10 -19.32
CA PHE A 268 10.30 2.72 -18.45
C PHE A 268 10.71 4.13 -18.00
N LEU A 269 11.95 4.33 -17.59
CA LEU A 269 12.46 5.64 -17.17
C LEU A 269 12.47 6.64 -18.33
N ASP A 270 12.88 6.23 -19.53
CA ASP A 270 12.91 7.09 -20.73
C ASP A 270 11.51 7.63 -21.08
N THR A 271 10.47 6.80 -20.89
CA THR A 271 9.08 7.23 -21.12
C THR A 271 8.53 8.15 -20.02
N HIS A 272 9.20 8.25 -18.88
CA HIS A 272 8.77 9.07 -17.73
C HIS A 272 9.71 10.22 -17.40
N SER A 273 10.79 10.41 -18.18
CA SER A 273 11.80 11.46 -17.96
C SER A 273 11.28 12.87 -18.22
N ASP A 274 10.31 13.03 -19.13
CA ASP A 274 9.82 14.33 -19.60
C ASP A 274 8.56 14.84 -18.86
N GLY A 275 7.98 14.05 -17.93
CA GLY A 275 6.63 14.30 -17.38
C GLY A 275 6.54 14.81 -15.95
N ASP A 276 7.60 14.82 -15.15
CA ASP A 276 7.50 15.06 -13.70
C ASP A 276 7.78 16.51 -13.25
N ALA A 277 7.85 17.45 -14.19
CA ALA A 277 8.04 18.90 -13.94
C ALA A 277 6.72 19.68 -13.82
N GLY A 278 5.59 19.03 -13.67
CA GLY A 278 4.30 19.71 -13.49
C GLY A 278 3.20 18.76 -13.11
N THR A 279 2.46 19.13 -12.08
CA THR A 279 1.14 18.61 -11.76
C THR A 279 0.25 18.64 -13.03
N GLN A 280 0.29 17.61 -13.87
CA GLN A 280 -0.68 17.50 -14.95
C GLN A 280 -2.01 17.00 -14.38
N SER A 281 -2.94 17.94 -14.24
CA SER A 281 -4.36 17.66 -14.28
C SER A 281 -4.63 16.87 -15.55
N VAL A 282 -5.03 15.60 -15.41
CA VAL A 282 -5.60 14.85 -16.53
C VAL A 282 -6.92 15.54 -16.90
N ARG A 283 -6.91 16.35 -17.95
CA ARG A 283 -8.13 16.77 -18.64
C ARG A 283 -8.68 15.52 -19.31
N GLY A 284 -9.73 14.98 -18.73
CA GLY A 284 -10.57 13.99 -19.37
C GLY A 284 -11.44 14.69 -20.43
N GLU A 285 -10.99 14.72 -21.66
CA GLU A 285 -11.87 14.87 -22.82
C GLU A 285 -11.99 13.49 -23.48
N GLY A 286 -13.04 12.81 -23.17
CA GLY A 286 -13.46 11.58 -23.79
C GLY A 286 -14.97 11.49 -23.69
N GLN A 287 -15.68 12.14 -24.62
CA GLN A 287 -17.10 11.92 -24.83
C GLN A 287 -17.32 10.42 -25.12
N VAL A 288 -17.94 9.74 -24.20
CA VAL A 288 -18.52 8.42 -24.45
C VAL A 288 -19.84 8.66 -25.16
N GLN A 289 -19.89 8.41 -26.48
CA GLN A 289 -21.15 8.19 -27.17
C GLN A 289 -21.73 6.89 -26.66
N GLU A 290 -22.91 6.98 -26.05
CA GLU A 290 -23.74 5.82 -25.76
C GLU A 290 -24.25 5.22 -27.08
N PRO A 291 -24.20 3.90 -27.28
CA PRO A 291 -24.97 3.26 -28.31
C PRO A 291 -26.43 3.12 -27.85
N HIS A 292 -27.35 3.76 -28.55
CA HIS A 292 -28.75 3.43 -28.49
C HIS A 292 -28.98 1.98 -28.94
N VAL A 293 -29.49 1.12 -28.07
CA VAL A 293 -30.61 0.15 -28.29
C VAL A 293 -31.19 -0.20 -26.94
#